data_b38c1edb540d91fbff37660c32db70c8
#
_entry.id   b38c1edb540d91fbff37660c32db70c8
#
_cell.length_a   1.000
_cell.length_b   1.000
_cell.length_c   1.000
_cell.angle_alpha   90.00
_cell.angle_beta   90.00
_cell.angle_gamma   90.00
#
_symmetry.space_group_name_H-M   'P 1'
#
loop_
_entity.id
_entity.type
_entity.pdbx_description
1 polymer ?
#
loop_
_entity_poly.entity_id
_entity_poly.type
_entity_poly.pdbx_seq_one_letter_code
_entity_poly.pdbx_strand_id
1 'polypeptide(L)'
;MANENMWNRPTSAICRASGDFLPENSAWFKTHIIMCVYSSLFQGEFYYSDFDMWWTDDTQAGKNSLLRAISGGPIYVSDKIGRSNKEHFDPLVFDDGRILRCDRPARPTLDCMFTDCSAEKKPLKVFNTCSGGKYGVIAAYNISNNNSRVSGTISPDDIVGLEGEEFAVYEYGTNKVRILRKSESFRFALTDHSDYKLFIISPFDKNGIAMLGRTDKFMAPQAILDSFDNSFSVYEGGKISFVNRSRRGFKAVSESGEHTVTRCGSLCTFELERTDKHFTIK
;
A
#
# COMPACT_ATOMS: atom_id res chain seq x y z
N MET A 1 0.99 7.63 28.31
CA MET A 1 2.09 7.35 27.36
C MET A 1 2.23 8.41 26.27
N ALA A 2 1.18 8.83 25.55
CA ALA A 2 1.33 9.82 24.46
C ALA A 2 1.93 11.17 24.91
N ASN A 3 1.58 11.67 26.10
CA ASN A 3 2.09 12.97 26.58
C ASN A 3 3.58 12.96 26.91
N GLU A 4 4.11 11.87 27.43
CA GLU A 4 5.54 11.77 27.77
C GLU A 4 6.39 11.73 26.48
N ASN A 5 5.89 11.09 25.42
CA ASN A 5 6.61 10.96 24.16
C ASN A 5 6.74 12.28 23.38
N MET A 6 5.77 13.20 23.51
CA MET A 6 5.84 14.51 22.86
C MET A 6 7.06 15.33 23.33
N TRP A 7 7.40 15.24 24.60
CA TRP A 7 8.57 15.93 25.19
C TRP A 7 9.90 15.31 24.76
N ASN A 8 9.88 14.03 24.36
CA ASN A 8 11.07 13.30 23.93
C ASN A 8 11.32 13.36 22.41
N ARG A 9 10.48 14.08 21.65
CA ARG A 9 10.62 14.21 20.19
C ARG A 9 12.03 14.57 19.70
N PRO A 10 12.80 15.44 20.36
CA PRO A 10 14.16 15.74 19.93
C PRO A 10 15.12 14.53 19.96
N THR A 11 14.77 13.48 20.68
CA THR A 11 15.61 12.28 20.86
C THR A 11 15.05 11.03 20.20
N SER A 12 13.81 11.09 19.66
CA SER A 12 13.18 9.95 18.98
C SER A 12 12.35 10.41 17.78
N ALA A 13 12.52 9.73 16.67
CA ALA A 13 11.71 9.90 15.45
C ALA A 13 10.56 8.87 15.34
N ILE A 14 10.52 7.88 16.24
CA ILE A 14 9.60 6.74 16.20
C ILE A 14 8.88 6.61 17.54
N CYS A 15 7.56 6.34 17.49
CA CYS A 15 6.75 6.05 18.66
C CYS A 15 5.82 4.87 18.40
N ARG A 16 5.73 3.94 19.36
CA ARG A 16 4.79 2.82 19.31
C ARG A 16 3.35 3.33 19.33
N ALA A 17 2.56 2.93 18.35
CA ALA A 17 1.18 3.37 18.18
C ALA A 17 0.14 2.42 18.77
N SER A 18 0.54 1.24 19.23
CA SER A 18 -0.38 0.21 19.71
C SER A 18 0.09 -0.44 21.01
N GLY A 19 -0.79 -1.22 21.66
CA GLY A 19 -0.38 -2.27 22.59
C GLY A 19 0.36 -3.39 21.87
N ASP A 20 0.79 -4.42 22.61
CA ASP A 20 1.60 -5.49 22.07
C ASP A 20 0.87 -6.32 21.01
N PHE A 21 1.62 -6.72 19.98
CA PHE A 21 1.19 -7.75 19.05
C PHE A 21 1.03 -9.08 19.79
N LEU A 22 -0.10 -9.75 19.58
CA LEU A 22 -0.36 -11.09 20.13
C LEU A 22 -0.41 -12.09 18.99
N PRO A 23 0.63 -12.94 18.80
CA PRO A 23 0.68 -13.93 17.74
C PRO A 23 -0.42 -14.98 17.90
N GLU A 24 -0.82 -15.59 16.78
CA GLU A 24 -1.84 -16.66 16.70
C GLU A 24 -3.20 -16.26 17.31
N ASN A 25 -3.45 -14.97 17.49
CA ASN A 25 -4.68 -14.45 18.07
C ASN A 25 -5.44 -13.57 17.06
N SER A 26 -6.25 -14.20 16.23
CA SER A 26 -7.01 -13.50 15.19
C SER A 26 -8.06 -12.53 15.74
N ALA A 27 -8.59 -12.76 16.94
CA ALA A 27 -9.53 -11.86 17.60
C ALA A 27 -8.84 -10.55 18.05
N TRP A 28 -7.57 -10.62 18.41
CA TRP A 28 -6.78 -9.46 18.82
C TRP A 28 -6.44 -8.53 17.66
N PHE A 29 -6.36 -9.05 16.41
CA PHE A 29 -6.04 -8.24 15.23
C PHE A 29 -6.93 -7.01 15.10
N LYS A 30 -8.24 -7.14 15.36
CA LYS A 30 -9.18 -6.01 15.34
C LYS A 30 -8.76 -4.90 16.32
N THR A 31 -8.51 -5.25 17.55
CA THR A 31 -8.10 -4.28 18.58
C THR A 31 -6.74 -3.66 18.24
N HIS A 32 -5.81 -4.47 17.78
CA HIS A 32 -4.47 -4.04 17.42
C HIS A 32 -4.48 -3.03 16.26
N ILE A 33 -5.19 -3.33 15.15
CA ILE A 33 -5.27 -2.41 14.01
C ILE A 33 -6.00 -1.09 14.36
N ILE A 34 -7.04 -1.15 15.18
CA ILE A 34 -7.73 0.06 15.66
C ILE A 34 -6.73 0.93 16.44
N MET A 35 -5.99 0.37 17.38
CA MET A 35 -4.97 1.11 18.12
C MET A 35 -3.92 1.70 17.18
N CYS A 36 -3.34 0.90 16.27
CA CYS A 36 -2.34 1.35 15.31
C CYS A 36 -2.81 2.56 14.51
N VAL A 37 -3.97 2.42 13.85
CA VAL A 37 -4.44 3.38 12.85
C VAL A 37 -4.95 4.67 13.49
N TYR A 38 -5.73 4.58 14.59
CA TYR A 38 -6.30 5.78 15.21
C TYR A 38 -5.30 6.51 16.12
N SER A 39 -4.36 5.80 16.77
CA SER A 39 -3.27 6.48 17.49
C SER A 39 -2.37 7.24 16.52
N SER A 40 -2.19 6.73 15.30
CA SER A 40 -1.39 7.35 14.25
C SER A 40 -1.95 8.71 13.79
N LEU A 41 -3.24 9.00 13.99
CA LEU A 41 -3.82 10.32 13.69
C LEU A 41 -3.15 11.44 14.48
N PHE A 42 -2.88 11.20 15.76
CA PHE A 42 -2.26 12.21 16.62
C PHE A 42 -0.73 12.03 16.67
N GLN A 43 -0.26 10.83 16.94
CA GLN A 43 1.19 10.56 17.05
C GLN A 43 1.91 10.81 15.73
N GLY A 44 1.26 10.54 14.59
CA GLY A 44 1.79 10.74 13.25
C GLY A 44 2.11 12.18 12.88
N GLU A 45 1.65 13.18 13.65
CA GLU A 45 2.06 14.57 13.51
C GLU A 45 3.47 14.83 14.09
N PHE A 46 3.99 13.93 14.89
CA PHE A 46 5.26 14.09 15.59
C PHE A 46 6.27 12.99 15.32
N TYR A 47 5.80 11.76 15.04
CA TYR A 47 6.61 10.56 14.94
C TYR A 47 6.20 9.72 13.74
N TYR A 48 7.10 8.88 13.28
CA TYR A 48 6.72 7.69 12.49
C TYR A 48 6.11 6.66 13.43
N SER A 49 4.87 6.28 13.15
CA SER A 49 4.12 5.34 14.00
C SER A 49 4.64 3.92 13.83
N ASP A 50 5.11 3.35 14.92
CA ASP A 50 5.49 1.94 14.98
C ASP A 50 4.25 1.08 15.25
N PHE A 51 3.91 0.21 14.29
CA PHE A 51 2.77 -0.71 14.37
C PHE A 51 3.14 -2.07 14.97
N ASP A 52 4.24 -2.11 15.72
CA ASP A 52 4.76 -3.28 16.42
C ASP A 52 5.33 -4.38 15.51
N MET A 53 6.05 -5.33 16.11
CA MET A 53 6.50 -6.56 15.49
C MET A 53 5.33 -7.42 15.00
N TRP A 54 5.61 -8.43 14.21
CA TRP A 54 4.67 -9.45 13.76
C TRP A 54 5.39 -10.73 13.41
N TRP A 55 4.65 -11.82 13.17
CA TRP A 55 5.21 -13.09 12.73
C TRP A 55 4.81 -13.39 11.30
N THR A 56 5.79 -13.83 10.48
CA THR A 56 5.53 -14.15 9.08
C THR A 56 4.88 -15.54 8.90
N ASP A 57 4.90 -16.39 9.89
CA ASP A 57 4.21 -17.70 9.91
C ASP A 57 2.92 -17.71 10.75
N ASP A 58 2.43 -16.54 11.16
CA ASP A 58 1.12 -16.38 11.82
C ASP A 58 -0.04 -16.63 10.85
N THR A 59 -1.17 -17.10 11.37
CA THR A 59 -2.41 -17.28 10.58
C THR A 59 -2.95 -16.00 9.98
N GLN A 60 -2.55 -14.84 10.51
CA GLN A 60 -2.91 -13.50 10.04
C GLN A 60 -1.73 -12.80 9.34
N ALA A 61 -0.68 -13.52 8.96
CA ALA A 61 0.57 -12.97 8.46
C ALA A 61 0.36 -12.00 7.27
N GLY A 62 -0.44 -12.38 6.27
CA GLY A 62 -0.70 -11.53 5.10
C GLY A 62 -1.32 -10.17 5.46
N LYS A 63 -2.31 -10.14 6.38
CA LYS A 63 -2.90 -8.89 6.87
C LYS A 63 -1.91 -8.05 7.67
N ASN A 64 -1.12 -8.71 8.51
CA ASN A 64 -0.10 -8.07 9.33
C ASN A 64 1.02 -7.49 8.47
N SER A 65 1.46 -8.21 7.43
CA SER A 65 2.42 -7.74 6.47
C SER A 65 1.94 -6.45 5.77
N LEU A 66 0.72 -6.48 5.21
CA LEU A 66 0.14 -5.30 4.57
C LEU A 66 -0.04 -4.13 5.54
N LEU A 67 -0.44 -4.41 6.80
CA LEU A 67 -0.63 -3.36 7.82
C LEU A 67 0.69 -2.64 8.12
N ARG A 68 1.82 -3.37 8.21
CA ARG A 68 3.14 -2.74 8.40
C ARG A 68 3.61 -2.03 7.15
N ALA A 69 3.36 -2.60 5.96
CA ALA A 69 3.71 -1.94 4.69
C ALA A 69 3.09 -0.54 4.57
N ILE A 70 1.80 -0.40 4.91
CA ILE A 70 1.09 0.87 4.78
C ILE A 70 1.38 1.83 5.94
N SER A 71 1.94 1.37 7.07
CA SER A 71 2.15 2.18 8.26
C SER A 71 2.99 3.45 8.03
N GLY A 72 3.94 3.40 7.08
CA GLY A 72 4.98 4.42 6.90
C GLY A 72 6.04 4.42 7.99
N GLY A 73 5.89 3.57 9.01
CA GLY A 73 6.80 3.38 10.12
C GLY A 73 7.85 2.29 9.90
N PRO A 74 8.56 1.86 10.96
CA PRO A 74 9.48 0.74 10.90
C PRO A 74 8.71 -0.58 10.66
N ILE A 75 9.39 -1.51 9.97
CA ILE A 75 8.87 -2.87 9.73
C ILE A 75 9.90 -3.86 10.26
N TYR A 76 9.49 -4.71 11.19
CA TYR A 76 10.35 -5.74 11.77
C TYR A 76 9.52 -6.94 12.23
N VAL A 77 10.14 -8.12 12.17
CA VAL A 77 9.52 -9.39 12.53
C VAL A 77 10.19 -9.96 13.77
N SER A 78 9.48 -10.81 14.49
CA SER A 78 9.99 -11.55 15.64
C SER A 78 9.75 -13.05 15.48
N ASP A 79 9.96 -13.55 14.27
CA ASP A 79 9.82 -14.97 13.94
C ASP A 79 10.75 -15.82 14.80
N LYS A 80 10.30 -17.02 15.10
CA LYS A 80 11.18 -18.07 15.63
C LYS A 80 12.24 -18.42 14.58
N ILE A 81 13.47 -18.60 15.02
CA ILE A 81 14.60 -18.96 14.13
C ILE A 81 14.22 -20.14 13.23
N GLY A 82 14.39 -19.95 11.92
CA GLY A 82 14.07 -20.95 10.89
C GLY A 82 12.59 -21.05 10.52
N ARG A 83 11.73 -20.16 11.02
CA ARG A 83 10.29 -20.17 10.74
C ARG A 83 9.80 -19.02 9.85
N SER A 84 10.70 -18.16 9.40
CA SER A 84 10.30 -17.02 8.55
C SER A 84 9.69 -17.49 7.22
N ASN A 85 8.52 -16.95 6.90
CA ASN A 85 7.83 -17.24 5.65
C ASN A 85 8.10 -16.10 4.63
N LYS A 86 8.88 -16.45 3.60
CA LYS A 86 9.30 -15.51 2.57
C LYS A 86 8.12 -14.89 1.80
N GLU A 87 7.04 -15.64 1.58
CA GLU A 87 5.85 -15.17 0.86
C GLU A 87 5.25 -13.89 1.47
N HIS A 88 5.28 -13.77 2.80
CA HIS A 88 4.76 -12.60 3.52
C HIS A 88 5.80 -11.50 3.72
N PHE A 89 7.07 -11.78 3.42
CA PHE A 89 8.18 -10.84 3.57
C PHE A 89 8.56 -10.18 2.24
N ASP A 90 8.63 -10.95 1.15
CA ASP A 90 9.04 -10.47 -0.18
C ASP A 90 8.26 -9.24 -0.69
N PRO A 91 6.93 -9.10 -0.45
CA PRO A 91 6.21 -7.91 -0.89
C PRO A 91 6.64 -6.60 -0.21
N LEU A 92 7.43 -6.67 0.88
CA LEU A 92 7.85 -5.53 1.70
C LEU A 92 9.19 -4.96 1.28
N VAL A 93 10.07 -5.76 0.65
CA VAL A 93 11.48 -5.43 0.47
C VAL A 93 11.94 -5.60 -0.97
N PHE A 94 12.97 -4.86 -1.36
CA PHE A 94 13.78 -5.13 -2.54
C PHE A 94 14.75 -6.30 -2.28
N ASP A 95 15.43 -6.76 -3.31
CA ASP A 95 16.37 -7.89 -3.20
C ASP A 95 17.60 -7.57 -2.33
N ASP A 96 17.97 -6.29 -2.23
CA ASP A 96 19.03 -5.81 -1.33
C ASP A 96 18.59 -5.67 0.14
N GLY A 97 17.32 -5.98 0.45
CA GLY A 97 16.73 -5.88 1.79
C GLY A 97 16.18 -4.50 2.14
N ARG A 98 16.25 -3.52 1.24
CA ARG A 98 15.63 -2.20 1.48
C ARG A 98 14.12 -2.31 1.52
N ILE A 99 13.52 -1.73 2.56
CA ILE A 99 12.07 -1.73 2.78
C ILE A 99 11.41 -0.67 1.89
N LEU A 100 10.32 -1.06 1.20
CA LEU A 100 9.44 -0.13 0.50
C LEU A 100 8.45 0.47 1.51
N ARG A 101 8.71 1.70 1.92
CA ARG A 101 7.97 2.37 2.99
C ARG A 101 7.15 3.53 2.42
N CYS A 102 5.91 3.69 2.85
CA CYS A 102 5.09 4.86 2.54
C CYS A 102 5.71 6.16 3.06
N ASP A 103 5.25 7.29 2.51
CA ASP A 103 5.81 8.62 2.78
C ASP A 103 5.55 9.14 4.18
N ARG A 104 4.40 8.78 4.76
CA ARG A 104 3.88 9.37 6.01
C ARG A 104 3.32 8.29 6.94
N PRO A 105 3.07 8.61 8.22
CA PRO A 105 2.26 7.76 9.08
C PRO A 105 0.87 7.52 8.48
N ALA A 106 0.42 6.25 8.46
CA ALA A 106 -0.88 5.84 7.92
C ALA A 106 -2.04 6.47 8.70
N ARG A 107 -3.14 6.72 8.00
CA ARG A 107 -4.36 7.32 8.57
C ARG A 107 -5.60 6.57 8.12
N PRO A 108 -6.69 6.54 8.91
CA PRO A 108 -7.96 6.08 8.41
C PRO A 108 -8.48 7.06 7.35
N THR A 109 -9.23 6.57 6.36
CA THR A 109 -9.94 7.45 5.42
C THR A 109 -11.01 8.26 6.14
N LEU A 110 -11.42 9.41 5.58
CA LEU A 110 -12.35 10.33 6.26
C LEU A 110 -13.68 9.67 6.65
N ASP A 111 -14.19 8.76 5.83
CA ASP A 111 -15.42 8.02 6.11
C ASP A 111 -15.26 6.94 7.21
N CYS A 112 -14.02 6.60 7.58
CA CYS A 112 -13.69 5.72 8.70
C CYS A 112 -13.30 6.48 9.96
N MET A 113 -12.93 7.78 9.86
CA MET A 113 -12.33 8.54 10.97
C MET A 113 -13.22 8.62 12.20
N PHE A 114 -14.53 8.81 12.02
CA PHE A 114 -15.52 8.96 13.09
C PHE A 114 -16.58 7.84 13.05
N THR A 115 -16.24 6.70 12.44
CA THR A 115 -17.13 5.56 12.28
C THR A 115 -16.59 4.37 13.07
N ASP A 116 -17.42 3.73 13.88
CA ASP A 116 -17.10 2.41 14.40
C ASP A 116 -17.29 1.35 13.31
N CYS A 117 -16.26 1.16 12.49
CA CYS A 117 -16.27 0.20 11.39
C CYS A 117 -16.59 -1.23 11.83
N SER A 118 -16.32 -1.58 13.10
CA SER A 118 -16.58 -2.92 13.63
C SER A 118 -18.08 -3.17 13.87
N ALA A 119 -18.79 -2.16 14.34
CA ALA A 119 -20.24 -2.23 14.62
C ALA A 119 -21.08 -1.97 13.35
N GLU A 120 -20.65 -1.04 12.49
CA GLU A 120 -21.41 -0.61 11.31
C GLU A 120 -21.23 -1.51 10.08
N LYS A 121 -20.53 -2.64 10.19
CA LYS A 121 -20.26 -3.58 9.09
C LYS A 121 -19.62 -2.91 7.87
N LYS A 122 -18.73 -1.97 8.12
CA LYS A 122 -17.89 -1.30 7.11
C LYS A 122 -16.46 -1.80 7.18
N PRO A 123 -15.74 -1.89 6.04
CA PRO A 123 -14.30 -2.14 6.09
C PRO A 123 -13.57 -0.95 6.73
N LEU A 124 -12.61 -1.21 7.60
CA LEU A 124 -11.65 -0.17 8.00
C LEU A 124 -10.70 0.08 6.82
N LYS A 125 -10.77 1.27 6.25
CA LYS A 125 -9.88 1.72 5.19
C LYS A 125 -8.77 2.57 5.78
N VAL A 126 -7.54 2.24 5.41
CA VAL A 126 -6.32 2.94 5.82
C VAL A 126 -5.62 3.43 4.58
N PHE A 127 -5.26 4.71 4.51
CA PHE A 127 -4.57 5.27 3.36
C PHE A 127 -3.19 5.78 3.68
N ASN A 128 -2.37 5.86 2.65
CA ASN A 128 -1.07 6.51 2.67
C ASN A 128 -0.70 7.00 1.26
N THR A 129 0.43 7.67 1.14
CA THR A 129 0.99 8.10 -0.14
C THR A 129 2.37 7.48 -0.38
N CYS A 130 2.77 7.47 -1.64
CA CYS A 130 4.05 6.97 -2.12
C CYS A 130 4.72 8.00 -3.04
N SER A 131 6.06 7.95 -3.10
CA SER A 131 6.89 8.78 -3.99
C SER A 131 6.60 10.28 -3.86
N GLY A 132 6.65 10.77 -2.60
CA GLY A 132 6.44 12.18 -2.29
C GLY A 132 5.00 12.67 -2.47
N GLY A 133 4.00 11.82 -2.28
CA GLY A 133 2.59 12.17 -2.42
C GLY A 133 2.02 12.01 -3.84
N LYS A 134 2.83 11.56 -4.79
CA LYS A 134 2.45 11.43 -6.20
C LYS A 134 1.44 10.30 -6.45
N TYR A 135 1.51 9.24 -5.66
CA TYR A 135 0.65 8.07 -5.76
C TYR A 135 -0.03 7.79 -4.42
N GLY A 136 -1.19 7.17 -4.48
CA GLY A 136 -1.94 6.78 -3.29
C GLY A 136 -2.06 5.27 -3.12
N VAL A 137 -2.21 4.84 -1.87
CA VAL A 137 -2.50 3.45 -1.53
C VAL A 137 -3.58 3.39 -0.46
N ILE A 138 -4.51 2.44 -0.58
CA ILE A 138 -5.55 2.18 0.42
C ILE A 138 -5.55 0.70 0.73
N ALA A 139 -5.30 0.35 2.00
CA ALA A 139 -5.55 -0.98 2.52
C ALA A 139 -6.92 -1.03 3.21
N ALA A 140 -7.68 -2.10 2.97
CA ALA A 140 -9.00 -2.30 3.55
C ALA A 140 -9.04 -3.63 4.31
N TYR A 141 -9.57 -3.60 5.52
CA TYR A 141 -9.63 -4.74 6.43
C TYR A 141 -11.05 -4.97 6.94
N ASN A 142 -11.45 -6.24 7.03
CA ASN A 142 -12.67 -6.60 7.72
C ASN A 142 -12.40 -6.74 9.22
N ILE A 143 -12.99 -5.84 10.01
CA ILE A 143 -12.90 -5.83 11.47
C ILE A 143 -14.28 -5.92 12.14
N SER A 144 -15.29 -6.45 11.43
CA SER A 144 -16.66 -6.55 11.96
C SER A 144 -16.73 -7.38 13.23
N ASN A 145 -17.65 -7.03 14.13
CA ASN A 145 -17.77 -7.73 15.43
C ASN A 145 -18.14 -9.21 15.32
N ASN A 146 -18.83 -9.60 14.27
CA ASN A 146 -19.39 -10.93 14.10
C ASN A 146 -18.82 -11.70 12.88
N ASN A 147 -17.63 -11.35 12.40
CA ASN A 147 -17.00 -11.98 11.25
C ASN A 147 -17.92 -12.02 9.99
N SER A 148 -18.78 -11.04 9.84
CA SER A 148 -19.71 -10.95 8.70
C SER A 148 -19.07 -10.24 7.52
N ARG A 149 -19.63 -10.48 6.34
CA ARG A 149 -19.29 -9.71 5.14
C ARG A 149 -19.51 -8.22 5.37
N VAL A 150 -18.53 -7.41 4.96
CA VAL A 150 -18.60 -5.95 4.97
C VAL A 150 -18.47 -5.39 3.55
N SER A 151 -19.04 -4.22 3.31
CA SER A 151 -18.96 -3.54 2.01
C SER A 151 -18.63 -2.08 2.19
N GLY A 152 -17.84 -1.55 1.29
CA GLY A 152 -17.46 -0.14 1.25
C GLY A 152 -17.21 0.34 -0.17
N THR A 153 -16.74 1.55 -0.29
CA THR A 153 -16.37 2.19 -1.56
C THR A 153 -14.90 2.60 -1.53
N ILE A 154 -14.29 2.65 -2.72
CA ILE A 154 -12.97 3.25 -2.96
C ILE A 154 -13.16 4.43 -3.90
N SER A 155 -12.59 5.56 -3.53
CA SER A 155 -12.49 6.76 -4.33
C SER A 155 -11.06 7.30 -4.29
N PRO A 156 -10.57 7.96 -5.35
CA PRO A 156 -9.33 8.74 -5.26
C PRO A 156 -9.39 9.84 -4.17
N ASP A 157 -10.57 10.40 -3.89
CA ASP A 157 -10.79 11.37 -2.79
C ASP A 157 -10.61 10.79 -1.38
N ASP A 158 -10.59 9.47 -1.23
CA ASP A 158 -10.24 8.84 0.05
C ASP A 158 -8.80 9.16 0.49
N ILE A 159 -7.94 9.65 -0.43
CA ILE A 159 -6.55 10.00 -0.17
C ILE A 159 -6.37 11.51 -0.12
N VAL A 160 -6.25 12.04 1.07
CA VAL A 160 -6.07 13.48 1.29
C VAL A 160 -4.75 13.96 0.68
N GLY A 161 -4.83 14.98 -0.16
CA GLY A 161 -3.66 15.58 -0.81
C GLY A 161 -3.20 14.90 -2.10
N LEU A 162 -3.88 13.84 -2.56
CA LEU A 162 -3.57 13.25 -3.86
C LEU A 162 -4.05 14.18 -4.99
N GLU A 163 -3.14 14.59 -5.85
CA GLU A 163 -3.41 15.48 -6.98
C GLU A 163 -3.70 14.72 -8.26
N GLY A 164 -4.58 15.27 -9.10
CA GLY A 164 -4.98 14.71 -10.39
C GLY A 164 -6.49 14.84 -10.61
N GLU A 165 -6.93 14.65 -11.85
CA GLU A 165 -8.34 14.69 -12.24
C GLU A 165 -8.90 13.29 -12.46
N GLU A 166 -8.08 12.39 -12.98
CA GLU A 166 -8.46 11.04 -13.34
C GLU A 166 -7.34 10.06 -12.96
N PHE A 167 -7.74 8.90 -12.46
CA PHE A 167 -6.87 7.94 -11.81
C PHE A 167 -7.14 6.52 -12.29
N ALA A 168 -6.07 5.73 -12.38
CA ALA A 168 -6.16 4.29 -12.40
C ALA A 168 -6.18 3.76 -10.95
N VAL A 169 -7.17 2.94 -10.63
CA VAL A 169 -7.27 2.22 -9.36
C VAL A 169 -7.05 0.73 -9.65
N TYR A 170 -5.93 0.23 -9.20
CA TYR A 170 -5.51 -1.16 -9.36
C TYR A 170 -5.74 -1.95 -8.07
N GLU A 171 -6.47 -3.07 -8.13
CA GLU A 171 -6.62 -4.01 -7.02
C GLU A 171 -5.42 -4.96 -7.02
N TYR A 172 -4.54 -4.84 -6.01
CA TYR A 172 -3.31 -5.61 -5.87
C TYR A 172 -3.56 -7.13 -5.91
N GLY A 173 -2.63 -7.84 -6.53
CA GLY A 173 -2.73 -9.31 -6.68
C GLY A 173 -3.77 -9.78 -7.70
N THR A 174 -4.40 -8.86 -8.42
CA THR A 174 -5.38 -9.16 -9.47
C THR A 174 -5.03 -8.44 -10.77
N ASN A 175 -5.79 -8.69 -11.84
CA ASN A 175 -5.70 -7.91 -13.08
C ASN A 175 -6.79 -6.83 -13.17
N LYS A 176 -7.47 -6.52 -12.05
CA LYS A 176 -8.58 -5.58 -12.05
C LYS A 176 -8.08 -4.15 -11.95
N VAL A 177 -8.45 -3.36 -12.94
CA VAL A 177 -8.23 -1.91 -13.00
C VAL A 177 -9.56 -1.21 -13.21
N ARG A 178 -9.74 -0.08 -12.53
CA ARG A 178 -10.82 0.86 -12.79
C ARG A 178 -10.22 2.23 -13.06
N ILE A 179 -10.83 2.95 -13.97
CA ILE A 179 -10.47 4.34 -14.27
C ILE A 179 -11.58 5.20 -13.65
N LEU A 180 -11.19 6.11 -12.77
CA LEU A 180 -12.11 6.96 -12.01
C LEU A 180 -11.67 8.41 -12.10
N ARG A 181 -12.62 9.31 -12.17
CA ARG A 181 -12.39 10.73 -11.84
C ARG A 181 -12.24 10.87 -10.33
N LYS A 182 -11.69 11.98 -9.88
CA LYS A 182 -11.37 12.22 -8.48
C LYS A 182 -12.53 11.93 -7.52
N SER A 183 -13.75 12.40 -7.82
CA SER A 183 -14.96 12.23 -7.01
C SER A 183 -15.74 10.95 -7.28
N GLU A 184 -15.35 10.15 -8.26
CA GLU A 184 -16.01 8.87 -8.56
C GLU A 184 -15.56 7.78 -7.59
N SER A 185 -16.44 6.80 -7.38
CA SER A 185 -16.15 5.67 -6.52
C SER A 185 -16.71 4.36 -7.07
N PHE A 186 -16.20 3.24 -6.59
CA PHE A 186 -16.78 1.92 -6.84
C PHE A 186 -16.93 1.11 -5.56
N ARG A 187 -17.87 0.19 -5.55
CA ARG A 187 -18.12 -0.70 -4.42
C ARG A 187 -17.20 -1.91 -4.44
N PHE A 188 -16.73 -2.30 -3.26
CA PHE A 188 -16.06 -3.56 -3.01
C PHE A 188 -16.60 -4.22 -1.75
N ALA A 189 -16.23 -5.47 -1.51
CA ALA A 189 -16.60 -6.19 -0.30
C ALA A 189 -15.43 -7.06 0.19
N LEU A 190 -15.45 -7.32 1.49
CA LEU A 190 -14.61 -8.30 2.17
C LEU A 190 -15.53 -9.35 2.80
N THR A 191 -15.18 -10.63 2.64
CA THR A 191 -16.06 -11.76 2.99
C THR A 191 -16.11 -12.02 4.49
N ASP A 192 -14.96 -12.01 5.13
CA ASP A 192 -14.76 -12.36 6.55
C ASP A 192 -13.51 -11.70 7.10
N HIS A 193 -13.12 -12.01 8.34
CA HIS A 193 -11.93 -11.42 8.99
C HIS A 193 -10.60 -11.78 8.34
N SER A 194 -10.53 -12.84 7.54
CA SER A 194 -9.31 -13.20 6.82
C SER A 194 -9.10 -12.37 5.56
N ASP A 195 -10.19 -11.80 5.02
CA ASP A 195 -10.17 -11.05 3.76
C ASP A 195 -9.67 -9.60 3.97
N TYR A 196 -8.80 -9.18 3.10
CA TYR A 196 -8.25 -7.83 3.05
C TYR A 196 -7.90 -7.46 1.61
N LYS A 197 -7.82 -6.18 1.31
CA LYS A 197 -7.48 -5.69 -0.03
C LYS A 197 -6.52 -4.52 0.04
N LEU A 198 -5.70 -4.42 -0.99
CA LEU A 198 -4.88 -3.24 -1.25
C LEU A 198 -5.27 -2.67 -2.61
N PHE A 199 -5.47 -1.36 -2.66
CA PHE A 199 -5.70 -0.60 -3.89
C PHE A 199 -4.57 0.40 -4.08
N ILE A 200 -3.98 0.40 -5.27
CA ILE A 200 -2.98 1.37 -5.70
C ILE A 200 -3.69 2.37 -6.61
N ILE A 201 -3.54 3.66 -6.30
CA ILE A 201 -4.23 4.76 -6.99
C ILE A 201 -3.18 5.67 -7.61
N SER A 202 -3.18 5.70 -8.93
CA SER A 202 -2.19 6.43 -9.73
C SER A 202 -2.88 7.44 -10.65
N PRO A 203 -2.49 8.73 -10.62
CA PRO A 203 -2.99 9.70 -11.56
C PRO A 203 -2.50 9.39 -12.98
N PHE A 204 -3.33 9.72 -13.97
CA PHE A 204 -2.89 9.71 -15.35
C PHE A 204 -2.04 10.95 -15.66
N ASP A 205 -0.92 10.72 -16.32
CA ASP A 205 -0.10 11.80 -16.87
C ASP A 205 -0.69 12.38 -18.18
N LYS A 206 -0.01 13.39 -18.74
CA LYS A 206 -0.39 14.00 -20.02
C LYS A 206 -0.39 13.04 -21.22
N ASN A 207 0.33 11.94 -21.14
CA ASN A 207 0.44 10.93 -22.18
C ASN A 207 -0.60 9.80 -22.02
N GLY A 208 -1.45 9.86 -20.99
CA GLY A 208 -2.48 8.87 -20.69
C GLY A 208 -1.91 7.60 -20.04
N ILE A 209 -0.78 7.71 -19.35
CA ILE A 209 -0.14 6.64 -18.60
C ILE A 209 -0.35 6.89 -17.11
N ALA A 210 -0.84 5.89 -16.39
CA ALA A 210 -0.86 5.85 -14.94
C ALA A 210 0.11 4.77 -14.45
N MET A 211 1.26 5.18 -13.90
CA MET A 211 2.31 4.26 -13.45
C MET A 211 1.93 3.61 -12.12
N LEU A 212 1.99 2.28 -12.05
CA LEU A 212 1.73 1.52 -10.82
C LEU A 212 3.02 1.10 -10.11
N GLY A 213 4.13 0.99 -10.82
CA GLY A 213 5.43 0.57 -10.26
C GLY A 213 5.59 -0.95 -10.20
N ARG A 214 6.32 -1.43 -9.19
CA ARG A 214 6.63 -2.85 -8.92
C ARG A 214 5.42 -3.57 -8.33
N THR A 215 4.52 -4.08 -9.16
CA THR A 215 3.25 -4.69 -8.71
C THR A 215 3.39 -6.07 -8.08
N ASP A 216 4.58 -6.58 -7.94
CA ASP A 216 4.95 -7.70 -7.05
C ASP A 216 5.19 -7.23 -5.59
N LYS A 217 5.20 -5.93 -5.33
CA LYS A 217 5.39 -5.30 -4.01
C LYS A 217 4.13 -4.59 -3.55
N PHE A 218 3.85 -4.56 -2.23
CA PHE A 218 2.67 -3.87 -1.70
C PHE A 218 2.71 -2.37 -1.99
N MET A 219 3.82 -1.73 -1.67
CA MET A 219 4.01 -0.31 -1.93
C MET A 219 4.66 -0.10 -3.30
N ALA A 220 4.06 -0.71 -4.32
CA ALA A 220 4.57 -0.77 -5.69
C ALA A 220 5.06 0.59 -6.25
N PRO A 221 4.35 1.72 -6.03
CA PRO A 221 4.78 3.01 -6.56
C PRO A 221 6.08 3.52 -5.95
N GLN A 222 6.48 3.07 -4.74
CA GLN A 222 7.75 3.46 -4.12
C GLN A 222 8.99 2.98 -4.89
N ALA A 223 8.82 2.05 -5.82
CA ALA A 223 9.90 1.64 -6.71
C ALA A 223 10.24 2.69 -7.76
N ILE A 224 9.33 3.64 -8.04
CA ILE A 224 9.53 4.71 -9.01
C ILE A 224 10.18 5.89 -8.29
N LEU A 225 11.40 6.22 -8.68
CA LEU A 225 12.18 7.33 -8.10
C LEU A 225 11.82 8.65 -8.75
N ASP A 226 11.73 8.66 -10.09
CA ASP A 226 11.43 9.85 -10.87
C ASP A 226 10.74 9.49 -12.19
N SER A 227 10.09 10.47 -12.79
CA SER A 227 9.45 10.35 -14.10
C SER A 227 9.46 11.67 -14.86
N PHE A 228 9.89 11.59 -16.12
CA PHE A 228 9.85 12.71 -17.06
C PHE A 228 9.36 12.22 -18.43
N ASP A 229 8.27 12.81 -18.91
CA ASP A 229 7.54 12.31 -20.09
C ASP A 229 7.19 10.83 -19.95
N ASN A 230 7.61 9.98 -20.88
CA ASN A 230 7.42 8.53 -20.83
C ASN A 230 8.64 7.78 -20.25
N SER A 231 9.61 8.50 -19.69
CA SER A 231 10.82 7.93 -19.09
C SER A 231 10.70 7.87 -17.58
N PHE A 232 11.13 6.78 -16.99
CA PHE A 232 10.99 6.49 -15.57
C PHE A 232 12.31 5.98 -15.01
N SER A 233 12.65 6.47 -13.81
CA SER A 233 13.76 5.93 -13.02
C SER A 233 13.21 5.02 -11.93
N VAL A 234 13.86 3.88 -11.73
CA VAL A 234 13.47 2.89 -10.71
C VAL A 234 14.63 2.61 -9.76
N TYR A 235 14.29 2.25 -8.53
CA TYR A 235 15.31 1.80 -7.58
C TYR A 235 15.91 0.46 -8.00
N GLU A 236 15.06 -0.47 -8.41
CA GLU A 236 15.41 -1.83 -8.81
C GLU A 236 14.42 -2.32 -9.86
N GLY A 237 14.88 -3.01 -10.89
CA GLY A 237 14.05 -3.66 -11.89
C GLY A 237 13.18 -4.78 -11.30
N GLY A 238 12.40 -5.43 -12.17
CA GLY A 238 11.47 -6.53 -11.88
C GLY A 238 10.12 -6.29 -12.54
N LYS A 239 9.04 -6.81 -11.98
CA LYS A 239 7.70 -6.73 -12.56
C LYS A 239 7.12 -5.31 -12.48
N ILE A 240 7.28 -4.53 -13.54
CA ILE A 240 6.72 -3.18 -13.67
C ILE A 240 5.35 -3.23 -14.32
N SER A 241 4.40 -2.49 -13.75
CA SER A 241 3.07 -2.33 -14.34
C SER A 241 2.65 -0.88 -14.45
N PHE A 242 1.83 -0.59 -15.45
CA PHE A 242 1.20 0.69 -15.68
C PHE A 242 -0.17 0.50 -16.33
N VAL A 243 -1.01 1.50 -16.24
CA VAL A 243 -2.30 1.54 -16.92
C VAL A 243 -2.21 2.50 -18.09
N ASN A 244 -2.69 2.08 -19.26
CA ASN A 244 -2.76 2.93 -20.43
C ASN A 244 -4.13 2.86 -21.10
N ARG A 245 -4.68 4.02 -21.46
CA ARG A 245 -5.98 4.14 -22.12
C ARG A 245 -5.93 3.81 -23.60
N SER A 246 -4.79 4.02 -24.24
CA SER A 246 -4.63 3.72 -25.67
C SER A 246 -4.73 2.23 -25.92
N ARG A 247 -5.34 1.86 -27.04
CA ARG A 247 -5.35 0.47 -27.50
C ARG A 247 -4.10 0.11 -28.33
N ARG A 248 -3.20 1.06 -28.55
CA ARG A 248 -1.94 0.83 -29.29
C ARG A 248 -1.03 -0.09 -28.47
N GLY A 249 -0.23 -0.88 -29.18
CA GLY A 249 0.84 -1.65 -28.56
C GLY A 249 1.93 -0.71 -28.03
N PHE A 250 2.56 -1.12 -26.94
CA PHE A 250 3.69 -0.41 -26.33
C PHE A 250 4.88 -1.33 -26.23
N LYS A 251 6.05 -0.72 -26.23
CA LYS A 251 7.31 -1.35 -25.91
C LYS A 251 7.92 -0.60 -24.73
N ALA A 252 8.55 -1.31 -23.83
CA ALA A 252 9.41 -0.71 -22.84
C ALA A 252 10.87 -0.88 -23.29
N VAL A 253 11.67 0.15 -23.16
CA VAL A 253 13.07 0.14 -23.54
C VAL A 253 13.90 0.62 -22.36
N SER A 254 14.88 -0.17 -21.94
CA SER A 254 15.81 0.12 -20.85
C SER A 254 17.27 0.03 -21.31
N GLU A 255 18.22 0.10 -20.35
CA GLU A 255 19.64 -0.12 -20.61
C GLU A 255 19.93 -1.53 -21.14
N SER A 256 19.18 -2.54 -20.68
CA SER A 256 19.35 -3.93 -21.14
C SER A 256 18.70 -4.23 -22.50
N GLY A 257 17.88 -3.31 -23.02
CA GLY A 257 17.23 -3.45 -24.32
C GLY A 257 15.71 -3.27 -24.34
N GLU A 258 15.07 -3.91 -25.29
CA GLU A 258 13.62 -3.83 -25.50
C GLU A 258 12.89 -4.95 -24.73
N HIS A 259 11.84 -4.58 -23.98
CA HIS A 259 11.01 -5.50 -23.21
C HIS A 259 9.62 -5.65 -23.85
N THR A 260 9.15 -6.88 -23.91
CA THR A 260 7.79 -7.17 -24.38
C THR A 260 6.78 -6.77 -23.31
N VAL A 261 5.85 -5.88 -23.65
CA VAL A 261 4.76 -5.48 -22.78
C VAL A 261 3.57 -6.41 -22.98
N THR A 262 3.21 -7.14 -21.93
CA THR A 262 1.98 -7.93 -21.86
C THR A 262 0.81 -7.05 -21.46
N ARG A 263 -0.34 -7.24 -22.07
CA ARG A 263 -1.53 -6.44 -21.83
C ARG A 263 -2.73 -7.28 -21.40
N CYS A 264 -3.40 -6.85 -20.33
CA CYS A 264 -4.69 -7.38 -19.88
C CYS A 264 -5.68 -6.23 -19.68
N GLY A 265 -6.59 -6.02 -20.63
CA GLY A 265 -7.45 -4.84 -20.65
C GLY A 265 -6.64 -3.55 -20.80
N SER A 266 -6.71 -2.65 -19.82
CA SER A 266 -5.91 -1.43 -19.74
C SER A 266 -4.60 -1.59 -18.96
N LEU A 267 -4.42 -2.71 -18.23
CA LEU A 267 -3.21 -3.03 -17.49
C LEU A 267 -2.13 -3.53 -18.45
N CYS A 268 -0.97 -2.91 -18.39
CA CYS A 268 0.23 -3.25 -19.12
C CYS A 268 1.32 -3.67 -18.13
N THR A 269 2.02 -4.76 -18.39
CA THR A 269 3.06 -5.29 -17.50
C THR A 269 4.25 -5.80 -18.32
N PHE A 270 5.45 -5.58 -17.82
CA PHE A 270 6.68 -6.12 -18.37
C PHE A 270 7.68 -6.42 -17.25
N GLU A 271 8.65 -7.28 -17.56
CA GLU A 271 9.78 -7.56 -16.67
C GLU A 271 10.95 -6.67 -17.06
N LEU A 272 11.46 -5.92 -16.10
CA LEU A 272 12.65 -5.10 -16.21
C LEU A 272 13.80 -5.83 -15.53
N GLU A 273 14.97 -5.89 -16.18
CA GLU A 273 16.15 -6.52 -15.58
C GLU A 273 16.48 -5.86 -14.23
N ARG A 274 16.95 -6.67 -13.26
CA ARG A 274 17.23 -6.17 -11.88
C ARG A 274 18.23 -5.03 -11.82
N THR A 275 19.15 -5.01 -12.77
CA THR A 275 20.22 -3.99 -12.87
C THR A 275 19.77 -2.71 -13.54
N ASP A 276 18.68 -2.74 -14.31
CA ASP A 276 18.17 -1.55 -15.00
C ASP A 276 17.67 -0.51 -14.01
N LYS A 277 18.02 0.73 -14.24
CA LYS A 277 17.63 1.87 -13.41
C LYS A 277 16.70 2.83 -14.12
N HIS A 278 16.62 2.74 -15.44
CA HIS A 278 15.79 3.61 -16.28
C HIS A 278 15.07 2.79 -17.35
N PHE A 279 13.88 3.22 -17.69
CA PHE A 279 13.15 2.71 -18.85
C PHE A 279 12.26 3.79 -19.47
N THR A 280 11.93 3.62 -20.73
CA THR A 280 11.01 4.49 -21.49
C THR A 280 9.89 3.66 -22.10
N ILE A 281 8.66 4.13 -22.03
CA ILE A 281 7.49 3.55 -22.69
C ILE A 281 7.31 4.22 -24.06
N LYS A 282 7.36 3.44 -25.15
CA LYS A 282 7.27 3.90 -26.54
C LYS A 282 6.05 3.33 -27.26
#